data_b0bccf9be7ac23680b8e61056430775c
#
_entry.id   b0bccf9be7ac23680b8e61056430775c
#
_cell.length_a   1.000
_cell.length_b   1.000
_cell.length_c   1.000
_cell.angle_alpha   90.00
_cell.angle_beta   90.00
_cell.angle_gamma   90.00
#
_symmetry.space_group_name_H-M   'P 1'
#
loop_
_entity.id
_entity.type
_entity.pdbx_description
1 polymer ?
#
loop_
_entity_poly.entity_id
_entity_poly.type
_entity_poly.pdbx_seq_one_letter_code
_entity_poly.pdbx_strand_id
1 'polypeptide(L)'
;MKKWKKPTKNFYMMPNDVFKLGLDPYEFMILSYLVRRMNSDSECWPSFKTMSKDLGISVSTLEDRVAKMCKRGLISVGKHTSNGKYRNNVYTIFSLDNPEIYRDPDVAEDEKLPLSVA
;
A
#
# COMPACT_ATOMS: atom_id res chain seq x y z
N MET A 1 9.19 -26.76 18.81
CA MET A 1 9.29 -26.00 17.56
C MET A 1 10.48 -25.05 17.60
N LYS A 2 11.15 -24.90 16.46
CA LYS A 2 12.31 -24.01 16.37
C LYS A 2 11.82 -22.55 16.31
N LYS A 3 12.40 -21.67 17.13
CA LYS A 3 12.08 -20.25 17.11
C LYS A 3 12.66 -19.61 15.85
N TRP A 4 11.88 -18.72 15.24
CA TRP A 4 12.31 -17.96 14.07
C TRP A 4 13.27 -16.84 14.49
N LYS A 5 14.37 -16.70 13.78
CA LYS A 5 15.33 -15.60 13.99
C LYS A 5 15.10 -14.53 12.94
N LYS A 6 15.14 -13.26 13.36
CA LYS A 6 14.99 -12.15 12.42
C LYS A 6 16.06 -12.25 11.33
N PRO A 7 15.66 -12.14 10.05
CA PRO A 7 16.63 -12.20 8.97
C PRO A 7 17.50 -10.94 8.92
N THR A 8 18.71 -11.09 8.40
CA THR A 8 19.61 -9.96 8.12
C THR A 8 19.62 -9.62 6.63
N LYS A 9 18.97 -10.44 5.81
CA LYS A 9 18.85 -10.25 4.37
C LYS A 9 17.53 -10.88 3.91
N ASN A 10 17.10 -10.55 2.69
CA ASN A 10 15.85 -11.06 2.11
C ASN A 10 14.65 -10.67 2.96
N PHE A 11 14.58 -9.40 3.31
CA PHE A 11 13.44 -8.81 4.03
C PHE A 11 13.18 -7.41 3.50
N TYR A 12 12.01 -6.88 3.84
CA TYR A 12 11.69 -5.49 3.56
C TYR A 12 11.22 -4.82 4.86
N MET A 13 11.24 -3.48 4.88
CA MET A 13 10.90 -2.72 6.08
C MET A 13 9.57 -2.01 5.92
N MET A 14 8.81 -2.00 7.00
CA MET A 14 7.59 -1.21 7.12
C MET A 14 7.69 -0.35 8.38
N PRO A 15 7.17 0.90 8.34
CA PRO A 15 7.15 1.73 9.55
C PRO A 15 6.33 1.05 10.65
N ASN A 16 6.80 1.18 11.89
CA ASN A 16 6.04 0.64 13.03
C ASN A 16 4.64 1.20 13.12
N ASP A 17 4.48 2.47 12.75
CA ASP A 17 3.20 3.18 12.85
C ASP A 17 2.21 2.84 11.73
N VAL A 18 2.57 1.94 10.82
CA VAL A 18 1.66 1.52 9.74
C VAL A 18 0.32 1.00 10.29
N PHE A 19 0.33 0.41 11.48
CA PHE A 19 -0.89 -0.10 12.11
C PHE A 19 -1.83 1.01 12.58
N LYS A 20 -1.33 2.24 12.68
CA LYS A 20 -2.14 3.42 13.04
C LYS A 20 -2.81 4.07 11.84
N LEU A 21 -2.56 3.56 10.63
CA LEU A 21 -3.20 4.09 9.42
C LEU A 21 -4.67 3.69 9.31
N GLY A 22 -5.12 2.72 10.08
CA GLY A 22 -6.51 2.26 10.01
C GLY A 22 -6.82 1.52 8.73
N LEU A 23 -5.85 0.81 8.17
CA LEU A 23 -6.05 0.01 6.96
C LEU A 23 -6.81 -1.27 7.29
N ASP A 24 -7.68 -1.70 6.37
CA ASP A 24 -8.25 -3.04 6.48
C ASP A 24 -7.19 -4.08 6.08
N PRO A 25 -7.44 -5.39 6.32
CA PRO A 25 -6.45 -6.41 5.99
C PRO A 25 -6.05 -6.43 4.51
N TYR A 26 -6.98 -6.18 3.60
CA TYR A 26 -6.67 -6.15 2.18
C TYR A 26 -5.76 -4.97 1.83
N GLU A 27 -6.08 -3.80 2.36
CA GLU A 27 -5.27 -2.60 2.15
C GLU A 27 -3.86 -2.77 2.71
N PHE A 28 -3.76 -3.36 3.90
CA PHE A 28 -2.45 -3.63 4.50
C PHE A 28 -1.62 -4.58 3.62
N MET A 29 -2.24 -5.65 3.13
CA MET A 29 -1.53 -6.59 2.26
C MET A 29 -1.07 -5.93 0.97
N ILE A 30 -1.93 -5.11 0.38
CA ILE A 30 -1.60 -4.41 -0.86
C ILE A 30 -0.44 -3.44 -0.63
N LEU A 31 -0.54 -2.60 0.42
CA LEU A 31 0.50 -1.64 0.73
C LEU A 31 1.84 -2.33 0.99
N SER A 32 1.82 -3.37 1.81
CA SER A 32 3.01 -4.14 2.14
C SER A 32 3.66 -4.75 0.90
N TYR A 33 2.85 -5.29 0.00
CA TYR A 33 3.32 -5.87 -1.26
C TYR A 33 3.97 -4.81 -2.15
N LEU A 34 3.35 -3.64 -2.27
CA LEU A 34 3.89 -2.55 -3.10
C LEU A 34 5.20 -2.01 -2.50
N VAL A 35 5.25 -1.84 -1.18
CA VAL A 35 6.48 -1.39 -0.50
C VAL A 35 7.62 -2.36 -0.75
N ARG A 36 7.34 -3.67 -0.67
CA ARG A 36 8.36 -4.69 -0.93
C ARG A 36 8.90 -4.61 -2.36
N ARG A 37 8.05 -4.26 -3.31
CA ARG A 37 8.42 -4.24 -4.74
C ARG A 37 8.99 -2.90 -5.21
N MET A 38 8.83 -1.83 -4.44
CA MET A 38 9.23 -0.51 -4.92
C MET A 38 10.75 -0.42 -5.11
N ASN A 39 11.12 0.37 -6.12
CA ASN A 39 12.52 0.68 -6.41
C ASN A 39 12.97 1.90 -5.58
N SER A 40 14.17 2.43 -5.87
CA SER A 40 14.72 3.59 -5.18
C SER A 40 13.90 4.87 -5.40
N ASP A 41 13.06 4.91 -6.42
CA ASP A 41 12.18 6.04 -6.71
C ASP A 41 10.78 5.87 -6.10
N SER A 42 10.62 4.88 -5.23
CA SER A 42 9.36 4.53 -4.58
C SER A 42 8.27 4.13 -5.58
N GLU A 43 8.66 3.50 -6.66
CA GLU A 43 7.74 3.07 -7.72
C GLU A 43 7.83 1.59 -7.97
N CYS A 44 6.69 1.00 -8.35
CA CYS A 44 6.61 -0.37 -8.82
C CYS A 44 5.44 -0.50 -9.80
N TRP A 45 5.42 -1.58 -10.57
CA TRP A 45 4.40 -1.72 -11.63
C TRP A 45 3.87 -3.15 -11.81
N PRO A 46 3.48 -3.83 -10.75
CA PRO A 46 2.82 -5.12 -10.90
C PRO A 46 1.44 -4.95 -11.53
N SER A 47 1.03 -5.90 -12.37
CA SER A 47 -0.33 -5.90 -12.90
C SER A 47 -1.31 -6.35 -11.81
N PHE A 48 -2.60 -6.01 -11.98
CA PHE A 48 -3.63 -6.53 -11.08
C PHE A 48 -3.67 -8.05 -11.11
N LYS A 49 -3.45 -8.64 -12.27
CA LYS A 49 -3.40 -10.10 -12.40
C LYS A 49 -2.27 -10.69 -11.55
N THR A 50 -1.09 -10.09 -11.61
CA THR A 50 0.05 -10.53 -10.81
C THR A 50 -0.22 -10.36 -9.32
N MET A 51 -0.75 -9.20 -8.91
CA MET A 51 -1.09 -8.96 -7.51
C MET A 51 -2.16 -9.94 -7.02
N SER A 52 -3.17 -10.18 -7.83
CA SER A 52 -4.23 -11.12 -7.47
C SER A 52 -3.67 -12.52 -7.23
N LYS A 53 -2.79 -12.95 -8.11
CA LYS A 53 -2.14 -14.26 -7.97
C LYS A 53 -1.28 -14.34 -6.72
N ASP A 54 -0.48 -13.31 -6.48
CA ASP A 54 0.48 -13.31 -5.37
C ASP A 54 -0.20 -13.16 -4.01
N LEU A 55 -1.26 -12.37 -3.94
CA LEU A 55 -1.91 -12.03 -2.67
C LEU A 55 -3.16 -12.88 -2.38
N GLY A 56 -3.69 -13.57 -3.38
CA GLY A 56 -4.94 -14.31 -3.21
C GLY A 56 -6.15 -13.40 -3.05
N ILE A 57 -6.10 -12.20 -3.62
CA ILE A 57 -7.16 -11.20 -3.55
C ILE A 57 -7.75 -11.03 -4.95
N SER A 58 -9.08 -10.98 -5.08
CA SER A 58 -9.72 -10.82 -6.39
C SER A 58 -9.34 -9.48 -7.02
N VAL A 59 -9.33 -9.43 -8.34
CA VAL A 59 -9.02 -8.19 -9.07
C VAL A 59 -9.99 -7.07 -8.70
N SER A 60 -11.27 -7.37 -8.56
CA SER A 60 -12.26 -6.35 -8.19
C SER A 60 -12.00 -5.76 -6.80
N THR A 61 -11.59 -6.59 -5.85
CA THR A 61 -11.21 -6.10 -4.51
C THR A 61 -9.95 -5.25 -4.59
N LEU A 62 -8.96 -5.68 -5.38
CA LEU A 62 -7.73 -4.90 -5.58
C LEU A 62 -8.05 -3.52 -6.17
N GLU A 63 -8.89 -3.47 -7.20
CA GLU A 63 -9.26 -2.19 -7.82
C GLU A 63 -9.95 -1.27 -6.82
N ASP A 64 -10.88 -1.79 -6.03
CA ASP A 64 -11.60 -1.02 -5.04
C ASP A 64 -10.68 -0.48 -3.95
N ARG A 65 -9.83 -1.33 -3.40
CA ARG A 65 -8.92 -0.92 -2.30
C ARG A 65 -7.83 0.01 -2.78
N VAL A 66 -7.29 -0.22 -3.97
CA VAL A 66 -6.30 0.69 -4.56
C VAL A 66 -6.90 2.09 -4.74
N ALA A 67 -8.14 2.18 -5.25
CA ALA A 67 -8.81 3.46 -5.40
C ALA A 67 -8.96 4.19 -4.05
N LYS A 68 -9.33 3.46 -3.00
CA LYS A 68 -9.46 4.03 -1.65
C LYS A 68 -8.12 4.50 -1.10
N MET A 69 -7.06 3.75 -1.33
CA MET A 69 -5.72 4.12 -0.88
C MET A 69 -5.20 5.35 -1.63
N CYS A 70 -5.52 5.48 -2.91
CA CYS A 70 -5.22 6.69 -3.68
C CYS A 70 -5.94 7.90 -3.11
N LYS A 71 -7.22 7.74 -2.77
CA LYS A 71 -8.02 8.82 -2.19
C LYS A 71 -7.43 9.29 -0.87
N ARG A 72 -6.88 8.40 -0.09
CA ARG A 72 -6.24 8.74 1.19
C ARG A 72 -4.83 9.34 1.03
N GLY A 73 -4.29 9.35 -0.19
CA GLY A 73 -2.95 9.89 -0.43
C GLY A 73 -1.82 8.97 -0.03
N LEU A 74 -2.08 7.68 0.14
CA LEU A 74 -1.04 6.70 0.47
C LEU A 74 -0.23 6.31 -0.75
N ILE A 75 -0.88 6.21 -1.88
CA ILE A 75 -0.26 5.83 -3.14
C ILE A 75 -0.87 6.66 -4.26
N SER A 76 -0.21 6.69 -5.40
CA SER A 76 -0.80 7.16 -6.65
C SER A 76 -0.61 6.10 -7.71
N VAL A 77 -1.49 6.13 -8.71
CA VAL A 77 -1.45 5.21 -9.84
C VAL A 77 -1.36 6.02 -11.12
N GLY A 78 -0.25 5.87 -11.82
CA GLY A 78 -0.08 6.40 -13.16
C GLY A 78 -0.17 5.29 -14.18
N LYS A 79 -0.22 5.66 -15.45
CA LYS A 79 -0.24 4.69 -16.53
C LYS A 79 1.05 4.82 -17.33
N HIS A 80 1.73 3.69 -17.50
CA HIS A 80 2.88 3.64 -18.39
C HIS A 80 2.40 3.31 -19.79
N THR A 81 2.74 4.16 -20.77
CA THR A 81 2.39 3.93 -22.16
C THR A 81 3.66 3.82 -23.00
N SER A 82 3.59 2.99 -24.02
CA SER A 82 4.67 2.85 -25.00
C SER A 82 4.04 2.82 -26.38
N ASN A 83 4.50 3.66 -27.28
CA ASN A 83 3.96 3.80 -28.64
C ASN A 83 2.45 4.09 -28.63
N GLY A 84 1.99 4.91 -27.68
CA GLY A 84 0.59 5.27 -27.55
C GLY A 84 -0.30 4.19 -26.99
N LYS A 85 0.25 3.06 -26.58
CA LYS A 85 -0.52 1.95 -26.01
C LYS A 85 -0.27 1.83 -24.51
N TYR A 86 -1.36 1.61 -23.76
CA TYR A 86 -1.27 1.31 -22.34
C TYR A 86 -0.51 -0.01 -22.14
N ARG A 87 0.43 -0.01 -21.21
CA ARG A 87 1.22 -1.21 -20.87
C ARG A 87 0.91 -1.72 -19.47
N ASN A 88 0.94 -0.84 -18.48
CA ASN A 88 0.76 -1.24 -17.09
C ASN A 88 0.53 -0.02 -16.21
N ASN A 89 0.03 -0.27 -15.01
CA ASN A 89 -0.03 0.74 -13.98
C ASN A 89 1.35 0.93 -13.35
N VAL A 90 1.65 2.17 -12.98
CA VAL A 90 2.83 2.50 -12.17
C VAL A 90 2.33 3.02 -10.84
N TYR A 91 2.71 2.35 -9.77
CA TYR A 91 2.31 2.71 -8.41
C TYR A 91 3.45 3.49 -7.77
N THR A 92 3.12 4.64 -7.21
CA THR A 92 4.06 5.44 -6.42
C THR A 92 3.59 5.41 -4.97
N ILE A 93 4.49 5.04 -4.07
CA ILE A 93 4.21 5.00 -2.64
C ILE A 93 4.72 6.29 -2.02
N PHE A 94 3.82 7.03 -1.35
CA PHE A 94 4.19 8.27 -0.69
C PHE A 94 4.76 8.01 0.70
N SER A 95 5.41 9.04 1.26
CA SER A 95 6.06 8.91 2.55
C SER A 95 5.04 8.53 3.63
N LEU A 96 5.30 7.42 4.29
CA LEU A 96 4.48 6.95 5.40
C LEU A 96 4.77 7.70 6.69
N ASP A 97 5.74 8.63 6.65
CA ASP A 97 6.06 9.49 7.78
C ASP A 97 5.23 10.79 7.79
N ASN A 98 4.49 11.05 6.72
CA ASN A 98 3.66 12.25 6.61
C ASN A 98 2.43 12.10 7.52
N PRO A 99 2.28 12.97 8.56
CA PRO A 99 1.16 12.82 9.48
C PRO A 99 -0.21 13.02 8.84
N GLU A 100 -0.31 13.67 7.71
CA GLU A 100 -1.59 13.90 7.04
C GLU A 100 -2.23 12.63 6.50
N ILE A 101 -1.45 11.60 6.20
CA ILE A 101 -2.00 10.32 5.71
C ILE A 101 -2.79 9.58 6.79
N TYR A 102 -2.61 9.96 8.05
CA TYR A 102 -3.34 9.36 9.16
C TYR A 102 -4.72 9.97 9.34
N ARG A 103 -5.08 10.94 8.53
CA ARG A 103 -6.40 11.57 8.53
C ARG A 103 -7.23 11.01 7.38
N ASP A 104 -8.39 10.47 7.71
CA ASP A 104 -9.34 10.04 6.69
C ASP A 104 -10.15 11.25 6.23
N PRO A 105 -10.09 11.65 4.96
CA PRO A 105 -10.82 12.82 4.48
C PRO A 105 -12.33 12.66 4.54
N ASP A 106 -12.84 11.45 4.67
CA ASP A 106 -14.26 11.17 4.74
C ASP A 106 -14.80 11.08 6.17
N VAL A 107 -13.94 11.23 7.17
CA VAL A 107 -14.31 11.12 8.58
C VAL A 107 -14.14 12.47 9.26
N ALA A 108 -15.18 12.92 10.00
CA ALA A 108 -15.11 14.16 10.75
C ALA A 108 -14.04 14.06 11.86
N GLU A 109 -13.44 15.21 12.20
CA GLU A 109 -12.31 15.26 13.13
C GLU A 109 -12.64 14.59 14.47
N ASP A 110 -13.84 14.81 14.99
CA ASP A 110 -14.30 14.26 16.27
C ASP A 110 -14.66 12.77 16.19
N GLU A 111 -14.77 12.21 14.99
CA GLU A 111 -15.09 10.79 14.77
C GLU A 111 -13.87 9.94 14.58
N LYS A 112 -12.70 10.52 14.45
CA LYS A 112 -11.47 9.79 14.22
C LYS A 112 -11.04 9.03 15.46
N LEU A 113 -10.57 7.81 15.26
CA LEU A 113 -9.96 7.05 16.34
C LEU A 113 -8.65 7.69 16.75
N PRO A 114 -8.36 7.76 18.06
CA PRO A 114 -7.06 8.25 18.51
C PRO A 114 -5.94 7.37 17.98
N LEU A 115 -4.94 7.98 17.37
CA LEU A 115 -3.80 7.25 16.80
C LEU A 115 -2.89 6.66 17.87
N SER A 116 -2.99 7.14 19.08
CA SER A 116 -2.15 6.72 20.19
C SER A 116 -2.81 5.69 21.10
N VAL A 117 -3.94 5.15 20.72
CA VAL A 117 -4.59 4.08 21.49
C VAL A 117 -3.77 2.82 21.41
N ALA A 118 -3.37 2.35 22.54
CA ALA A 118 -2.59 1.12 22.68
C ALA A 118 -3.49 -0.08 22.83
#